data_0d5bf38540709441a2837bbd299214c7
#
_entry.id   0d5bf38540709441a2837bbd299214c7
#
_cell.length_a   1.000
_cell.length_b   1.000
_cell.length_c   1.000
_cell.angle_alpha   90.00
_cell.angle_beta   90.00
_cell.angle_gamma   90.00
#
_symmetry.space_group_name_H-M   'P 1'
#
loop_
_entity.id
_entity.type
_entity.pdbx_description
1 polymer ?
#
loop_
_entity_poly.entity_id
_entity_poly.type
_entity_poly.pdbx_seq_one_letter_code
_entity_poly.pdbx_strand_id
1 'polypeptide(L)'
;MADRSSTGGFYPSGIDDDAWTELERQLEATIPVYDKVNKIMTLGFDKGMRKHVRSHAKPGMNVLEIGCGPGSFAVDLRDTELTCLDPSAEMLKVCKKRVDAARSQNGDSKAAYVEAIAEEIPLPDNTFDRVFCLFSFRDFKDKKKGLEEIHRVLKPGGQLVICDAGKANWLHGIFGRIYMATFVQWVARIVTKDPNHPWKWLARTYTHYGTHSYYKKIMKEIGYTDVKARLLFPGMSSRFKARKNSD
;
A
#
# COMPACT_ATOMS: atom_id res chain seq x y z
N MET A 1 9.65 -7.14 26.40
CA MET A 1 10.43 -6.88 25.18
C MET A 1 10.37 -8.14 24.32
N ALA A 2 9.73 -8.10 23.12
CA ALA A 2 9.76 -9.25 22.24
C ALA A 2 11.21 -9.42 21.72
N ASP A 3 11.67 -10.66 21.68
CA ASP A 3 12.99 -10.99 21.16
C ASP A 3 13.12 -10.49 19.71
N ARG A 4 14.00 -9.50 19.49
CA ARG A 4 14.23 -8.90 18.18
C ARG A 4 14.83 -9.88 17.17
N SER A 5 15.52 -10.93 17.62
CA SER A 5 16.17 -11.91 16.76
C SER A 5 15.21 -12.82 16.01
N SER A 6 13.99 -13.06 16.55
CA SER A 6 13.01 -13.99 15.99
C SER A 6 12.12 -13.37 14.90
N THR A 7 12.05 -12.05 14.80
CA THR A 7 11.16 -11.34 13.85
C THR A 7 11.81 -11.05 12.50
N GLY A 8 13.16 -11.11 12.42
CA GLY A 8 13.92 -10.75 11.23
C GLY A 8 13.66 -9.32 10.78
N GLY A 9 13.49 -8.39 11.75
CA GLY A 9 13.31 -6.96 11.51
C GLY A 9 11.88 -6.50 11.18
N PHE A 10 10.87 -7.40 11.23
CA PHE A 10 9.48 -7.05 10.92
C PHE A 10 8.59 -7.01 12.17
N TYR A 11 7.82 -5.93 12.33
CA TYR A 11 6.95 -5.68 13.48
C TYR A 11 5.56 -5.19 13.03
N PRO A 12 4.51 -5.29 13.88
CA PRO A 12 3.23 -4.66 13.57
C PRO A 12 3.33 -3.15 13.41
N SER A 13 4.26 -2.51 14.12
CA SER A 13 4.55 -1.07 14.04
C SER A 13 5.35 -0.65 12.82
N GLY A 14 6.12 -1.57 12.20
CA GLY A 14 6.98 -1.21 11.07
C GLY A 14 8.03 -2.27 10.73
N ILE A 15 9.11 -1.83 10.10
CA ILE A 15 10.23 -2.63 9.61
C ILE A 15 11.51 -1.90 10.00
N ASP A 16 12.53 -2.60 10.50
CA ASP A 16 13.82 -1.97 10.78
C ASP A 16 14.61 -1.64 9.51
N ASP A 17 15.66 -0.83 9.64
CA ASP A 17 16.41 -0.27 8.50
C ASP A 17 17.03 -1.34 7.60
N ASP A 18 17.63 -2.37 8.19
CA ASP A 18 18.31 -3.43 7.43
C ASP A 18 17.29 -4.27 6.63
N ALA A 19 16.19 -4.68 7.29
CA ALA A 19 15.14 -5.44 6.65
C ALA A 19 14.38 -4.60 5.61
N TRP A 20 14.25 -3.29 5.83
CA TRP A 20 13.60 -2.38 4.89
C TRP A 20 14.42 -2.19 3.60
N THR A 21 15.73 -1.96 3.73
CA THR A 21 16.64 -1.84 2.57
C THR A 21 16.62 -3.10 1.70
N GLU A 22 16.63 -4.28 2.32
CA GLU A 22 16.55 -5.53 1.57
C GLU A 22 15.16 -5.72 0.94
N LEU A 23 14.08 -5.33 1.63
CA LEU A 23 12.72 -5.37 1.07
C LEU A 23 12.61 -4.49 -0.18
N GLU A 24 13.10 -3.26 -0.14
CA GLU A 24 13.10 -2.33 -1.26
C GLU A 24 13.81 -2.94 -2.48
N ARG A 25 15.02 -3.45 -2.31
CA ARG A 25 15.77 -4.15 -3.36
C ARG A 25 15.00 -5.33 -3.95
N GLN A 26 14.30 -6.10 -3.10
CA GLN A 26 13.47 -7.23 -3.55
C GLN A 26 12.22 -6.77 -4.31
N LEU A 27 11.61 -5.67 -3.89
CA LEU A 27 10.45 -5.11 -4.59
C LEU A 27 10.83 -4.60 -5.98
N GLU A 28 11.96 -3.94 -6.15
CA GLU A 28 12.46 -3.51 -7.46
C GLU A 28 12.67 -4.70 -8.41
N ALA A 29 13.19 -5.82 -7.91
CA ALA A 29 13.34 -7.03 -8.70
C ALA A 29 12.01 -7.62 -9.20
N THR A 30 10.87 -7.19 -8.62
CA THR A 30 9.54 -7.65 -9.06
C THR A 30 9.02 -6.89 -10.29
N ILE A 31 9.56 -5.72 -10.63
CA ILE A 31 9.02 -4.82 -11.68
C ILE A 31 8.59 -5.57 -12.95
N PRO A 32 9.41 -6.47 -13.55
CA PRO A 32 9.05 -7.12 -14.81
C PRO A 32 7.82 -8.04 -14.73
N VAL A 33 7.50 -8.54 -13.55
CA VAL A 33 6.45 -9.54 -13.32
C VAL A 33 5.40 -9.10 -12.32
N TYR A 34 5.50 -7.87 -11.81
CA TYR A 34 4.70 -7.32 -10.72
C TYR A 34 3.18 -7.54 -10.91
N ASP A 35 2.63 -7.05 -12.01
CA ASP A 35 1.18 -7.17 -12.27
C ASP A 35 0.73 -8.63 -12.46
N LYS A 36 1.56 -9.46 -13.09
CA LYS A 36 1.26 -10.87 -13.32
C LYS A 36 1.14 -11.63 -12.01
N VAL A 37 2.11 -11.42 -11.12
CA VAL A 37 2.12 -12.12 -9.84
C VAL A 37 1.01 -11.60 -8.93
N ASN A 38 0.81 -10.29 -8.83
CA ASN A 38 -0.30 -9.73 -8.06
C ASN A 38 -1.66 -10.25 -8.53
N LYS A 39 -1.89 -10.34 -9.84
CA LYS A 39 -3.12 -10.92 -10.40
C LYS A 39 -3.33 -12.35 -9.96
N ILE A 40 -2.29 -13.19 -9.98
CA ILE A 40 -2.40 -14.59 -9.59
C ILE A 40 -2.60 -14.71 -8.07
N MET A 41 -1.82 -13.98 -7.27
CA MET A 41 -1.91 -14.00 -5.81
C MET A 41 -3.26 -13.51 -5.28
N THR A 42 -3.89 -12.60 -5.97
CA THR A 42 -5.23 -12.13 -5.63
C THR A 42 -6.32 -12.94 -6.31
N LEU A 43 -5.97 -14.05 -6.98
CA LEU A 43 -6.90 -14.89 -7.78
C LEU A 43 -7.68 -14.03 -8.82
N GLY A 44 -7.04 -12.97 -9.34
CA GLY A 44 -7.65 -12.02 -10.29
C GLY A 44 -8.58 -10.97 -9.67
N PHE A 45 -8.78 -10.98 -8.34
CA PHE A 45 -9.64 -10.00 -7.66
C PHE A 45 -8.99 -8.61 -7.52
N ASP A 46 -7.69 -8.45 -7.81
CA ASP A 46 -6.97 -7.18 -7.74
C ASP A 46 -7.67 -6.06 -8.54
N LYS A 47 -8.16 -6.36 -9.74
CA LYS A 47 -8.91 -5.40 -10.56
C LYS A 47 -10.19 -4.92 -9.87
N GLY A 48 -10.94 -5.83 -9.27
CA GLY A 48 -12.14 -5.50 -8.51
C GLY A 48 -11.83 -4.64 -7.28
N MET A 49 -10.76 -4.96 -6.57
CA MET A 49 -10.27 -4.17 -5.43
C MET A 49 -9.87 -2.77 -5.86
N ARG A 50 -9.06 -2.63 -6.93
CA ARG A 50 -8.66 -1.32 -7.49
C ARG A 50 -9.87 -0.49 -7.90
N LYS A 51 -10.81 -1.07 -8.65
CA LYS A 51 -12.07 -0.40 -9.03
C LYS A 51 -12.86 0.07 -7.81
N HIS A 52 -12.94 -0.76 -6.77
CA HIS A 52 -13.62 -0.40 -5.54
C HIS A 52 -12.91 0.75 -4.80
N VAL A 53 -11.57 0.74 -4.74
CA VAL A 53 -10.79 1.81 -4.09
C VAL A 53 -10.86 3.09 -4.92
N ARG A 54 -10.77 3.00 -6.24
CA ARG A 54 -10.89 4.13 -7.17
C ARG A 54 -12.23 4.86 -7.00
N SER A 55 -13.32 4.16 -6.67
CA SER A 55 -14.63 4.81 -6.46
C SER A 55 -14.66 5.84 -5.32
N HIS A 56 -13.61 5.91 -4.50
CA HIS A 56 -13.43 6.95 -3.49
C HIS A 56 -12.79 8.24 -4.03
N ALA A 57 -12.19 8.22 -5.22
CA ALA A 57 -11.76 9.42 -5.93
C ALA A 57 -12.91 9.98 -6.79
N LYS A 58 -13.05 11.29 -6.82
CA LYS A 58 -14.01 12.01 -7.66
C LYS A 58 -13.26 12.94 -8.60
N PRO A 59 -13.84 13.31 -9.76
CA PRO A 59 -13.26 14.30 -10.65
C PRO A 59 -12.89 15.59 -9.94
N GLY A 60 -11.74 16.16 -10.28
CA GLY A 60 -11.22 17.42 -9.74
C GLY A 60 -10.59 17.34 -8.34
N MET A 61 -10.53 16.16 -7.72
CA MET A 61 -9.85 16.00 -6.42
C MET A 61 -8.34 16.01 -6.55
N ASN A 62 -7.66 16.61 -5.56
CA ASN A 62 -6.24 16.41 -5.32
C ASN A 62 -6.02 15.05 -4.65
N VAL A 63 -5.30 14.17 -5.31
CA VAL A 63 -5.10 12.78 -4.89
C VAL A 63 -3.62 12.46 -4.75
N LEU A 64 -3.24 11.84 -3.64
CA LEU A 64 -1.91 11.27 -3.42
C LEU A 64 -2.01 9.75 -3.37
N GLU A 65 -1.22 9.06 -4.16
CA GLU A 65 -0.96 7.63 -4.00
C GLU A 65 0.43 7.42 -3.40
N ILE A 66 0.49 6.72 -2.25
CA ILE A 66 1.72 6.42 -1.52
C ILE A 66 2.10 4.95 -1.73
N GLY A 67 3.36 4.74 -2.13
CA GLY A 67 3.84 3.44 -2.58
C GLY A 67 3.16 3.07 -3.89
N CYS A 68 3.22 3.97 -4.87
CA CYS A 68 2.55 3.79 -6.16
C CYS A 68 3.16 2.64 -6.99
N GLY A 69 4.38 2.19 -6.64
CA GLY A 69 5.10 1.16 -7.35
C GLY A 69 5.20 1.47 -8.85
N PRO A 70 5.00 0.49 -9.73
CA PRO A 70 5.05 0.71 -11.18
C PRO A 70 3.77 1.37 -11.74
N GLY A 71 2.94 2.00 -10.91
CA GLY A 71 1.75 2.76 -11.31
C GLY A 71 0.52 1.92 -11.62
N SER A 72 0.44 0.69 -11.10
CA SER A 72 -0.64 -0.25 -11.44
C SER A 72 -2.04 0.20 -11.01
N PHE A 73 -2.15 1.07 -9.99
CA PHE A 73 -3.40 1.69 -9.59
C PHE A 73 -3.48 3.16 -10.06
N ALA A 74 -2.36 3.87 -10.07
CA ALA A 74 -2.26 5.26 -10.51
C ALA A 74 -2.89 5.50 -11.90
N VAL A 75 -2.72 4.55 -12.83
CA VAL A 75 -3.33 4.60 -14.18
C VAL A 75 -4.85 4.66 -14.18
N ASP A 76 -5.49 4.21 -13.10
CA ASP A 76 -6.95 4.22 -12.93
C ASP A 76 -7.46 5.53 -12.28
N LEU A 77 -6.58 6.38 -11.73
CA LEU A 77 -6.92 7.65 -11.05
C LEU A 77 -7.07 8.79 -12.06
N ARG A 78 -8.06 8.66 -12.94
CA ARG A 78 -8.39 9.63 -13.99
C ARG A 78 -9.21 10.79 -13.42
N ASP A 79 -9.22 11.90 -14.16
CA ASP A 79 -10.00 13.11 -13.83
C ASP A 79 -9.62 13.72 -12.46
N THR A 80 -8.39 13.49 -11.99
CA THR A 80 -7.89 13.97 -10.69
C THR A 80 -6.57 14.72 -10.85
N GLU A 81 -6.23 15.60 -9.93
CA GLU A 81 -4.88 16.13 -9.76
C GLU A 81 -4.05 15.09 -9.00
N LEU A 82 -3.28 14.30 -9.74
CA LEU A 82 -2.59 13.12 -9.20
C LEU A 82 -1.15 13.40 -8.83
N THR A 83 -0.79 13.01 -7.62
CA THR A 83 0.61 12.89 -7.17
C THR A 83 0.89 11.42 -6.83
N CYS A 84 1.96 10.87 -7.40
CA CYS A 84 2.47 9.53 -7.13
C CYS A 84 3.73 9.62 -6.27
N LEU A 85 3.77 8.93 -5.13
CA LEU A 85 4.92 8.89 -4.23
C LEU A 85 5.38 7.45 -4.05
N ASP A 86 6.68 7.22 -4.20
CA ASP A 86 7.33 5.92 -3.98
C ASP A 86 8.80 6.16 -3.60
N PRO A 87 9.41 5.36 -2.72
CA PRO A 87 10.82 5.49 -2.39
C PRO A 87 11.76 5.05 -3.52
N SER A 88 11.31 4.15 -4.40
CA SER A 88 12.14 3.61 -5.48
C SER A 88 12.06 4.48 -6.74
N ALA A 89 13.20 5.07 -7.13
CA ALA A 89 13.35 5.80 -8.40
C ALA A 89 13.02 4.92 -9.61
N GLU A 90 13.38 3.64 -9.59
CA GLU A 90 13.09 2.71 -10.68
C GLU A 90 11.60 2.39 -10.79
N MET A 91 10.89 2.24 -9.67
CA MET A 91 9.42 2.12 -9.66
C MET A 91 8.77 3.38 -10.23
N LEU A 92 9.19 4.57 -9.78
CA LEU A 92 8.68 5.86 -10.27
C LEU A 92 8.91 6.06 -11.76
N LYS A 93 10.03 5.64 -12.28
CA LYS A 93 10.35 5.71 -13.73
C LYS A 93 9.34 4.89 -14.56
N VAL A 94 9.01 3.69 -14.11
CA VAL A 94 8.01 2.85 -14.77
C VAL A 94 6.61 3.43 -14.56
N CYS A 95 6.28 3.87 -13.35
CA CYS A 95 5.03 4.54 -13.03
C CYS A 95 4.79 5.74 -13.94
N LYS A 96 5.77 6.64 -14.06
CA LYS A 96 5.70 7.84 -14.89
C LYS A 96 5.38 7.49 -16.34
N LYS A 97 6.10 6.54 -16.94
CA LYS A 97 5.85 6.12 -18.32
C LYS A 97 4.42 5.62 -18.53
N ARG A 98 3.90 4.81 -17.61
CA ARG A 98 2.56 4.21 -17.70
C ARG A 98 1.45 5.23 -17.45
N VAL A 99 1.61 6.04 -16.41
CA VAL A 99 0.60 7.03 -16.00
C VAL A 99 0.52 8.17 -17.00
N ASP A 100 1.66 8.73 -17.44
CA ASP A 100 1.68 9.81 -18.44
C ASP A 100 1.03 9.36 -19.75
N ALA A 101 1.30 8.14 -20.21
CA ALA A 101 0.66 7.58 -21.40
C ALA A 101 -0.87 7.44 -21.23
N ALA A 102 -1.33 6.91 -20.08
CA ALA A 102 -2.76 6.74 -19.83
C ALA A 102 -3.48 8.10 -19.69
N ARG A 103 -2.86 9.08 -19.02
CA ARG A 103 -3.43 10.42 -18.80
C ARG A 103 -3.49 11.21 -20.12
N SER A 104 -2.43 11.14 -20.92
CA SER A 104 -2.41 11.79 -22.24
C SER A 104 -3.53 11.28 -23.16
N GLN A 105 -3.81 9.97 -23.15
CA GLN A 105 -4.90 9.37 -23.92
C GLN A 105 -6.29 9.84 -23.49
N ASN A 106 -6.43 10.25 -22.21
CA ASN A 106 -7.72 10.69 -21.65
C ASN A 106 -7.88 12.21 -21.60
N GLY A 107 -6.85 12.98 -21.94
CA GLY A 107 -6.85 14.45 -21.81
C GLY A 107 -6.72 14.95 -20.37
N ASP A 108 -6.23 14.10 -19.44
CA ASP A 108 -5.99 14.46 -18.04
C ASP A 108 -4.77 15.39 -17.90
N SER A 109 -4.72 16.19 -16.82
CA SER A 109 -3.53 16.93 -16.40
C SER A 109 -2.34 15.98 -16.14
N LYS A 110 -1.11 16.48 -16.25
CA LYS A 110 0.09 15.68 -15.93
C LYS A 110 0.10 15.33 -14.44
N ALA A 111 0.52 14.11 -14.11
CA ALA A 111 0.76 13.72 -12.72
C ALA A 111 2.10 14.26 -12.20
N ALA A 112 2.18 14.49 -10.89
CA ALA A 112 3.43 14.73 -10.18
C ALA A 112 4.02 13.41 -9.67
N TYR A 113 5.37 13.34 -9.59
CA TYR A 113 6.10 12.17 -9.11
C TYR A 113 7.09 12.61 -8.05
N VAL A 114 7.06 11.95 -6.89
CA VAL A 114 7.83 12.32 -5.71
C VAL A 114 8.55 11.09 -5.18
N GLU A 115 9.88 11.14 -5.16
CA GLU A 115 10.73 10.11 -4.55
C GLU A 115 10.84 10.40 -3.06
N ALA A 116 10.14 9.62 -2.24
CA ALA A 116 10.11 9.78 -0.79
C ALA A 116 9.52 8.55 -0.10
N ILE A 117 9.80 8.39 1.19
CA ILE A 117 9.13 7.43 2.07
C ILE A 117 7.85 8.04 2.66
N ALA A 118 6.93 7.18 3.10
CA ALA A 118 5.67 7.61 3.70
C ALA A 118 5.83 8.35 5.03
N GLU A 119 6.94 8.13 5.72
CA GLU A 119 7.31 8.71 7.00
C GLU A 119 7.88 10.14 6.91
N GLU A 120 8.20 10.60 5.68
CA GLU A 120 8.75 11.94 5.41
C GLU A 120 8.23 12.43 4.06
N ILE A 121 6.97 12.87 4.02
CA ILE A 121 6.32 13.33 2.79
C ILE A 121 6.73 14.79 2.52
N PRO A 122 7.52 15.10 1.46
CA PRO A 122 8.00 16.46 1.19
C PRO A 122 6.93 17.28 0.45
N LEU A 123 5.70 17.25 0.95
CA LEU A 123 4.55 17.94 0.37
C LEU A 123 3.85 18.76 1.45
N PRO A 124 3.17 19.87 1.06
CA PRO A 124 2.55 20.78 2.03
C PRO A 124 1.41 20.12 2.82
N ASP A 125 1.15 20.68 3.99
CA ASP A 125 0.01 20.34 4.83
C ASP A 125 -1.31 20.62 4.10
N ASN A 126 -2.37 19.91 4.46
CA ASN A 126 -3.74 20.18 4.03
C ASN A 126 -3.90 20.32 2.49
N THR A 127 -3.21 19.47 1.73
CA THR A 127 -3.16 19.54 0.26
C THR A 127 -4.13 18.57 -0.41
N PHE A 128 -4.30 17.36 0.14
CA PHE A 128 -4.98 16.28 -0.56
C PHE A 128 -6.40 16.03 -0.05
N ASP A 129 -7.33 15.86 -0.98
CA ASP A 129 -8.70 15.45 -0.68
C ASP A 129 -8.75 13.94 -0.39
N ARG A 130 -7.85 13.17 -1.03
CA ARG A 130 -7.72 11.71 -0.88
C ARG A 130 -6.26 11.29 -0.83
N VAL A 131 -5.96 10.37 0.08
CA VAL A 131 -4.69 9.64 0.07
C VAL A 131 -5.01 8.15 -0.05
N PHE A 132 -4.34 7.49 -0.98
CA PHE A 132 -4.45 6.05 -1.22
C PHE A 132 -3.14 5.35 -0.90
N CYS A 133 -3.24 4.17 -0.26
CA CYS A 133 -2.15 3.22 -0.09
C CYS A 133 -2.66 1.85 -0.56
N LEU A 134 -2.24 1.40 -1.75
CA LEU A 134 -2.63 0.10 -2.28
C LEU A 134 -1.45 -0.87 -2.27
N PHE A 135 -1.55 -1.88 -1.41
CA PHE A 135 -0.52 -2.92 -1.24
C PHE A 135 0.87 -2.38 -0.84
N SER A 136 0.90 -1.21 -0.19
CA SER A 136 2.12 -0.53 0.25
C SER A 136 2.21 -0.30 1.77
N PHE A 137 1.07 -0.15 2.45
CA PHE A 137 1.05 0.19 3.88
C PHE A 137 1.76 -0.85 4.77
N ARG A 138 1.71 -2.15 4.42
CA ARG A 138 2.42 -3.19 5.16
C ARG A 138 3.94 -2.99 5.15
N ASP A 139 4.45 -2.32 4.12
CA ASP A 139 5.87 -2.15 3.84
C ASP A 139 6.43 -0.83 4.42
N PHE A 140 5.63 -0.01 5.12
CA PHE A 140 6.11 1.21 5.81
C PHE A 140 7.12 0.87 6.91
N LYS A 141 8.20 1.65 7.01
CA LYS A 141 9.24 1.53 8.06
C LYS A 141 8.66 1.80 9.45
N ASP A 142 7.92 2.88 9.60
CA ASP A 142 7.16 3.24 10.80
C ASP A 142 5.73 3.60 10.40
N LYS A 143 4.81 2.67 10.63
CA LYS A 143 3.41 2.84 10.24
C LYS A 143 2.71 3.98 10.99
N LYS A 144 3.13 4.26 12.24
CA LYS A 144 2.57 5.37 13.00
C LYS A 144 3.02 6.69 12.40
N LYS A 145 4.32 6.86 12.16
CA LYS A 145 4.89 8.08 11.55
C LYS A 145 4.33 8.31 10.14
N GLY A 146 4.22 7.26 9.32
CA GLY A 146 3.59 7.35 8.00
C GLY A 146 2.12 7.76 8.07
N LEU A 147 1.35 7.25 9.03
CA LEU A 147 -0.04 7.68 9.24
C LEU A 147 -0.13 9.14 9.75
N GLU A 148 0.81 9.61 10.57
CA GLU A 148 0.91 11.00 11.03
C GLU A 148 1.18 11.93 9.85
N GLU A 149 2.13 11.60 8.97
CA GLU A 149 2.43 12.36 7.75
C GLU A 149 1.24 12.38 6.78
N ILE A 150 0.58 11.25 6.58
CA ILE A 150 -0.65 11.18 5.78
C ILE A 150 -1.74 12.09 6.38
N HIS A 151 -1.88 12.09 7.70
CA HIS A 151 -2.84 12.97 8.39
C HIS A 151 -2.48 14.44 8.17
N ARG A 152 -1.19 14.79 8.22
CA ARG A 152 -0.70 16.16 7.99
C ARG A 152 -1.06 16.67 6.59
N VAL A 153 -0.77 15.89 5.55
CA VAL A 153 -0.99 16.30 4.15
C VAL A 153 -2.45 16.24 3.69
N LEU A 154 -3.32 15.49 4.40
CA LEU A 154 -4.76 15.50 4.15
C LEU A 154 -5.38 16.84 4.51
N LYS A 155 -6.29 17.35 3.68
CA LYS A 155 -7.17 18.49 4.02
C LYS A 155 -8.08 18.13 5.20
N PRO A 156 -8.56 19.12 5.98
CA PRO A 156 -9.67 18.93 6.89
C PRO A 156 -10.84 18.24 6.15
N GLY A 157 -11.41 17.17 6.73
CA GLY A 157 -12.42 16.33 6.09
C GLY A 157 -11.92 15.40 4.99
N GLY A 158 -10.63 15.48 4.62
CA GLY A 158 -9.98 14.59 3.65
C GLY A 158 -9.98 13.14 4.12
N GLN A 159 -9.81 12.20 3.20
CA GLN A 159 -9.96 10.78 3.51
C GLN A 159 -8.75 9.96 3.09
N LEU A 160 -8.27 9.12 4.03
CA LEU A 160 -7.33 8.04 3.79
C LEU A 160 -8.08 6.76 3.40
N VAL A 161 -7.60 6.08 2.37
CA VAL A 161 -8.08 4.74 1.97
C VAL A 161 -6.86 3.83 1.80
N ILE A 162 -6.74 2.83 2.66
CA ILE A 162 -5.73 1.78 2.56
C ILE A 162 -6.39 0.51 2.05
N CYS A 163 -5.80 -0.15 1.07
CA CYS A 163 -6.17 -1.51 0.67
C CYS A 163 -4.91 -2.36 0.66
N ASP A 164 -4.81 -3.30 1.58
CA ASP A 164 -3.62 -4.13 1.74
C ASP A 164 -3.98 -5.54 2.21
N ALA A 165 -3.01 -6.44 2.25
CA ALA A 165 -3.16 -7.71 2.94
C ALA A 165 -3.63 -7.45 4.38
N GLY A 166 -4.58 -8.22 4.90
CA GLY A 166 -5.20 -7.84 6.15
C GLY A 166 -5.56 -8.99 7.06
N LYS A 167 -5.48 -8.71 8.36
CA LYS A 167 -5.91 -9.61 9.45
C LYS A 167 -7.09 -8.99 10.17
N ALA A 168 -8.30 -9.55 9.99
CA ALA A 168 -9.47 -9.08 10.75
C ALA A 168 -9.25 -9.30 12.26
N ASN A 169 -8.74 -10.48 12.61
CA ASN A 169 -8.39 -10.89 13.97
C ASN A 169 -7.25 -11.93 13.92
N TRP A 170 -6.84 -12.44 15.09
CA TRP A 170 -5.75 -13.40 15.19
C TRP A 170 -6.03 -14.74 14.49
N LEU A 171 -7.27 -15.24 14.58
CA LEU A 171 -7.67 -16.51 13.94
C LEU A 171 -7.63 -16.39 12.42
N HIS A 172 -8.19 -15.34 11.86
CA HIS A 172 -8.06 -15.02 10.43
C HIS A 172 -6.59 -14.90 10.00
N GLY A 173 -5.73 -14.34 10.87
CA GLY A 173 -4.30 -14.23 10.64
C GLY A 173 -3.58 -15.59 10.50
N ILE A 174 -4.06 -16.65 11.19
CA ILE A 174 -3.50 -18.01 11.04
C ILE A 174 -3.76 -18.54 9.63
N PHE A 175 -5.01 -18.46 9.15
CA PHE A 175 -5.34 -18.89 7.78
C PHE A 175 -4.57 -18.11 6.73
N GLY A 176 -4.46 -16.80 6.89
CA GLY A 176 -3.67 -15.97 5.98
C GLY A 176 -2.18 -16.33 5.96
N ARG A 177 -1.58 -16.67 7.11
CA ARG A 177 -0.18 -17.15 7.16
C ARG A 177 0.00 -18.46 6.42
N ILE A 178 -0.92 -19.41 6.60
CA ILE A 178 -0.87 -20.70 5.88
C ILE A 178 -0.97 -20.43 4.37
N TYR A 179 -1.92 -19.63 3.93
CA TYR A 179 -2.08 -19.24 2.52
C TYR A 179 -0.81 -18.60 1.95
N MET A 180 -0.22 -17.64 2.65
CA MET A 180 1.00 -16.95 2.24
C MET A 180 2.22 -17.88 2.22
N ALA A 181 2.32 -18.80 3.18
CA ALA A 181 3.45 -19.73 3.28
C ALA A 181 3.38 -20.90 2.29
N THR A 182 2.19 -21.24 1.80
CA THR A 182 1.97 -22.39 0.90
C THR A 182 1.62 -21.95 -0.52
N PHE A 183 0.39 -21.52 -0.74
CA PHE A 183 -0.14 -21.23 -2.08
C PHE A 183 0.65 -20.10 -2.77
N VAL A 184 0.89 -19.00 -2.08
CA VAL A 184 1.62 -17.85 -2.64
C VAL A 184 3.04 -18.22 -3.03
N GLN A 185 3.74 -18.98 -2.16
CA GLN A 185 5.10 -19.42 -2.45
C GLN A 185 5.15 -20.41 -3.62
N TRP A 186 4.18 -21.32 -3.70
CA TRP A 186 4.05 -22.28 -4.81
C TRP A 186 3.82 -21.55 -6.15
N VAL A 187 2.87 -20.61 -6.18
CA VAL A 187 2.60 -19.79 -7.37
C VAL A 187 3.82 -18.97 -7.79
N ALA A 188 4.45 -18.31 -6.83
CA ALA A 188 5.61 -17.49 -7.11
C ALA A 188 6.76 -18.30 -7.73
N ARG A 189 7.05 -19.50 -7.21
CA ARG A 189 8.06 -20.42 -7.80
C ARG A 189 7.76 -20.80 -9.24
N ILE A 190 6.48 -21.09 -9.55
CA ILE A 190 6.08 -21.46 -10.92
C ILE A 190 6.23 -20.28 -11.88
N VAL A 191 5.82 -19.08 -11.44
CA VAL A 191 5.82 -17.89 -12.30
C VAL A 191 7.21 -17.33 -12.53
N THR A 192 8.03 -17.29 -11.48
CA THR A 192 9.40 -16.71 -11.55
C THR A 192 10.44 -17.75 -11.98
N LYS A 193 10.16 -19.05 -11.81
CA LYS A 193 11.13 -20.14 -11.95
C LYS A 193 12.35 -19.98 -11.04
N ASP A 194 12.23 -19.16 -9.98
CA ASP A 194 13.28 -18.87 -9.02
C ASP A 194 12.84 -19.32 -7.63
N PRO A 195 13.56 -20.24 -6.97
CA PRO A 195 13.28 -20.65 -5.60
C PRO A 195 13.50 -19.52 -4.58
N ASN A 196 14.27 -18.49 -4.94
CA ASN A 196 14.58 -17.32 -4.10
C ASN A 196 13.77 -16.07 -4.46
N HIS A 197 12.61 -16.26 -5.11
CA HIS A 197 11.74 -15.19 -5.57
C HIS A 197 11.40 -14.15 -4.48
N PRO A 198 11.22 -12.87 -4.86
CA PRO A 198 10.99 -11.76 -3.92
C PRO A 198 9.74 -11.91 -3.02
N TRP A 199 8.75 -12.68 -3.44
CA TRP A 199 7.50 -12.88 -2.69
C TRP A 199 7.64 -13.64 -1.36
N LYS A 200 8.81 -14.17 -1.03
CA LYS A 200 9.13 -14.64 0.33
C LYS A 200 8.97 -13.51 1.36
N TRP A 201 9.31 -12.29 0.96
CA TRP A 201 9.18 -11.10 1.80
C TRP A 201 7.73 -10.74 2.09
N LEU A 202 6.83 -10.93 1.13
CA LEU A 202 5.40 -10.75 1.34
C LEU A 202 4.85 -11.65 2.47
N ALA A 203 5.30 -12.89 2.56
CA ALA A 203 4.90 -13.77 3.66
C ALA A 203 5.45 -13.27 5.02
N ARG A 204 6.67 -12.71 5.04
CA ARG A 204 7.26 -12.11 6.24
C ARG A 204 6.50 -10.87 6.68
N THR A 205 6.29 -9.89 5.78
CA THR A 205 5.54 -8.67 6.09
C THR A 205 4.13 -9.00 6.56
N TYR A 206 3.44 -9.97 5.91
CA TYR A 206 2.12 -10.42 6.35
C TYR A 206 2.15 -11.05 7.75
N THR A 207 3.14 -11.89 8.05
CA THR A 207 3.23 -12.59 9.35
C THR A 207 3.29 -11.60 10.51
N HIS A 208 3.97 -10.48 10.34
CA HIS A 208 4.15 -9.46 11.38
C HIS A 208 3.14 -8.30 11.26
N TYR A 209 2.29 -8.29 10.24
CA TYR A 209 1.26 -7.27 10.07
C TYR A 209 0.23 -7.32 11.20
N GLY A 210 -0.21 -6.15 11.67
CA GLY A 210 -1.17 -6.02 12.77
C GLY A 210 -2.61 -6.38 12.37
N THR A 211 -3.47 -6.48 13.38
CA THR A 211 -4.93 -6.71 13.18
C THR A 211 -5.66 -5.40 12.88
N HIS A 212 -6.93 -5.50 12.45
CA HIS A 212 -7.79 -4.33 12.27
C HIS A 212 -7.90 -3.48 13.52
N SER A 213 -8.03 -4.09 14.69
CA SER A 213 -8.14 -3.37 15.97
C SER A 213 -6.87 -2.60 16.30
N TYR A 214 -5.70 -3.18 16.01
CA TYR A 214 -4.40 -2.55 16.24
C TYR A 214 -4.27 -1.24 15.44
N TYR A 215 -4.47 -1.28 14.12
CA TYR A 215 -4.34 -0.07 13.30
C TYR A 215 -5.47 0.95 13.50
N LYS A 216 -6.69 0.48 13.80
CA LYS A 216 -7.79 1.39 14.17
C LYS A 216 -7.48 2.18 15.45
N LYS A 217 -6.79 1.56 16.42
CA LYS A 217 -6.36 2.23 17.64
C LYS A 217 -5.35 3.32 17.32
N ILE A 218 -4.28 3.00 16.56
CA ILE A 218 -3.25 3.96 16.15
C ILE A 218 -3.87 5.14 15.39
N MET A 219 -4.73 4.88 14.39
CA MET A 219 -5.38 5.94 13.62
C MET A 219 -6.20 6.88 14.51
N LYS A 220 -6.93 6.35 15.50
CA LYS A 220 -7.69 7.17 16.44
C LYS A 220 -6.78 8.01 17.37
N GLU A 221 -5.67 7.45 17.81
CA GLU A 221 -4.67 8.16 18.64
C GLU A 221 -4.02 9.33 17.89
N ILE A 222 -3.86 9.22 16.56
CA ILE A 222 -3.35 10.31 15.68
C ILE A 222 -4.40 11.41 15.46
N GLY A 223 -5.70 11.11 15.67
CA GLY A 223 -6.78 12.09 15.47
C GLY A 223 -7.68 11.80 14.26
N TYR A 224 -7.52 10.62 13.63
CA TYR A 224 -8.46 10.22 12.58
C TYR A 224 -9.85 9.91 13.14
N THR A 225 -10.86 10.35 12.40
CA THR A 225 -12.27 10.07 12.65
C THR A 225 -12.82 9.07 11.62
N ASP A 226 -14.04 8.57 11.82
CA ASP A 226 -14.72 7.62 10.91
C ASP A 226 -13.88 6.38 10.55
N VAL A 227 -13.04 5.91 11.47
CA VAL A 227 -12.10 4.81 11.22
C VAL A 227 -12.85 3.49 11.06
N LYS A 228 -12.91 2.96 9.84
CA LYS A 228 -13.58 1.72 9.47
C LYS A 228 -12.58 0.75 8.83
N ALA A 229 -12.69 -0.52 9.17
CA ALA A 229 -11.91 -1.59 8.55
C ALA A 229 -12.84 -2.71 8.13
N ARG A 230 -12.64 -3.25 6.92
CA ARG A 230 -13.40 -4.38 6.38
C ARG A 230 -12.50 -5.31 5.60
N LEU A 231 -12.75 -6.61 5.71
CA LEU A 231 -12.19 -7.59 4.77
C LEU A 231 -12.80 -7.40 3.39
N LEU A 232 -11.97 -7.55 2.37
CA LEU A 232 -12.40 -7.60 0.98
C LEU A 232 -12.41 -9.06 0.51
N PHE A 233 -13.38 -9.41 -0.34
CA PHE A 233 -13.43 -10.74 -0.92
C PHE A 233 -12.17 -11.03 -1.75
N PRO A 234 -11.57 -12.23 -1.66
CA PRO A 234 -12.00 -13.44 -0.94
C PRO A 234 -11.51 -13.52 0.53
N GLY A 235 -11.17 -12.42 1.19
CA GLY A 235 -10.82 -12.38 2.61
C GLY A 235 -9.33 -12.20 2.92
N MET A 236 -8.47 -12.16 1.89
CA MET A 236 -7.01 -12.01 2.07
C MET A 236 -6.55 -10.55 2.16
N SER A 237 -7.40 -9.62 1.75
CA SER A 237 -7.12 -8.19 1.78
C SER A 237 -8.10 -7.46 2.69
N SER A 238 -7.66 -6.35 3.25
CA SER A 238 -8.45 -5.45 4.07
C SER A 238 -8.45 -4.05 3.48
N ARG A 239 -9.59 -3.37 3.64
CA ARG A 239 -9.69 -1.95 3.38
C ARG A 239 -9.86 -1.21 4.70
N PHE A 240 -9.01 -0.22 4.94
CA PHE A 240 -9.21 0.79 5.97
C PHE A 240 -9.68 2.09 5.33
N LYS A 241 -10.57 2.78 6.02
CA LYS A 241 -11.00 4.14 5.69
C LYS A 241 -10.95 4.97 6.95
N ALA A 242 -10.39 6.16 6.86
CA ALA A 242 -10.33 7.12 7.95
C ALA A 242 -10.44 8.54 7.39
N ARG A 243 -10.89 9.49 8.20
CA ARG A 243 -10.97 10.91 7.83
C ARG A 243 -10.10 11.74 8.75
N LYS A 244 -9.49 12.79 8.20
CA LYS A 244 -8.99 13.88 9.01
C LYS A 244 -10.18 14.69 9.54
N ASN A 245 -10.10 15.12 10.80
CA ASN A 245 -11.14 15.98 11.36
C ASN A 245 -11.35 17.22 10.51
N SER A 246 -12.55 17.80 10.54
CA SER A 246 -12.92 19.00 9.75
C SER A 246 -12.64 20.29 10.49
N ASP A 247 -12.28 20.20 11.78
CA ASP A 247 -12.02 21.33 12.67
C ASP A 247 -10.55 21.77 12.59
#